data_99e5486ac31257181815448a7f1f9af1
#
_entry.id   99e5486ac31257181815448a7f1f9af1
#
_cell.length_a   1.000
_cell.length_b   1.000
_cell.length_c   1.000
_cell.angle_alpha   90.00
_cell.angle_beta   90.00
_cell.angle_gamma   90.00
#
_symmetry.space_group_name_H-M   'P 1'
#
loop_
_entity.id
_entity.type
_entity.pdbx_description
1 polymer ?
#
loop_
_entity_poly.entity_id
_entity_poly.type
_entity_poly.pdbx_seq_one_letter_code
_entity_poly.pdbx_strand_id
1 'polypeptide(L)'
;MGDQGATLAEFVRHGGPMRGQALHRLAVTCVAAMAKLHARGTAGVRLSKESVALGARGQVLIGWQRSSTESGLPRAEDVRAWADLVVFAATGAEDGDTSVLWPALRIAVEQCRHPEPASRPQAADVLRVLLSRSVAAAVASVDDLLSGDYRRAG
;
A
#
# COMPACT_ATOMS: atom_id res chain seq x y z
N MET A 1 -13.66 16.80 -15.25
CA MET A 1 -12.27 16.76 -15.60
C MET A 1 -11.39 17.04 -14.41
N GLY A 2 -11.41 18.24 -13.89
CA GLY A 2 -10.60 18.56 -12.73
C GLY A 2 -10.97 17.79 -11.46
N ASP A 3 -12.11 17.13 -11.49
CA ASP A 3 -12.62 16.44 -10.31
C ASP A 3 -11.97 15.10 -10.09
N GLN A 4 -11.26 14.58 -11.08
CA GLN A 4 -10.71 13.24 -11.00
C GLN A 4 -9.44 13.15 -10.18
N GLY A 5 -8.93 14.29 -9.76
CA GLY A 5 -7.68 14.30 -9.02
C GLY A 5 -6.50 14.01 -9.90
N ALA A 6 -5.34 13.89 -9.29
CA ALA A 6 -4.09 13.65 -9.99
C ALA A 6 -3.70 12.18 -9.87
N THR A 7 -2.99 11.66 -10.88
CA THR A 7 -2.38 10.34 -10.73
C THR A 7 -1.35 10.40 -9.61
N LEU A 8 -1.00 9.25 -9.08
CA LEU A 8 0.05 9.19 -8.05
C LEU A 8 1.34 9.81 -8.57
N ALA A 9 1.68 9.55 -9.83
CA ALA A 9 2.88 10.13 -10.43
C ALA A 9 2.84 11.65 -10.39
N GLU A 10 1.71 12.24 -10.77
CA GLU A 10 1.55 13.69 -10.75
C GLU A 10 1.55 14.24 -9.33
N PHE A 11 0.87 13.56 -8.43
CA PHE A 11 0.79 14.00 -7.04
C PHE A 11 2.18 14.08 -6.42
N VAL A 12 2.99 13.04 -6.60
CA VAL A 12 4.33 13.01 -6.02
C VAL A 12 5.23 14.03 -6.69
N ARG A 13 5.08 14.21 -8.01
CA ARG A 13 5.89 15.20 -8.73
C ARG A 13 5.65 16.61 -8.22
N HIS A 14 4.41 16.96 -7.94
CA HIS A 14 4.05 18.31 -7.54
C HIS A 14 4.11 18.52 -6.03
N GLY A 15 3.74 17.53 -5.26
CA GLY A 15 3.64 17.65 -3.82
C GLY A 15 4.75 16.97 -3.04
N GLY A 16 5.61 16.22 -3.72
CA GLY A 16 6.68 15.49 -3.06
C GLY A 16 6.22 14.14 -2.52
N PRO A 17 7.14 13.39 -1.92
CA PRO A 17 6.84 12.06 -1.39
C PRO A 17 5.75 12.09 -0.33
N MET A 18 4.97 11.01 -0.28
CA MET A 18 3.92 10.85 0.72
C MET A 18 4.49 10.32 2.03
N ARG A 19 3.86 10.69 3.13
CA ARG A 19 4.31 10.28 4.46
C ARG A 19 3.13 10.01 5.38
N GLY A 20 3.42 9.32 6.49
CA GLY A 20 2.45 9.13 7.56
C GLY A 20 1.20 8.40 7.12
N GLN A 21 0.06 8.89 7.58
CA GLN A 21 -1.21 8.22 7.33
C GLN A 21 -1.60 8.21 5.86
N ALA A 22 -1.20 9.22 5.10
CA ALA A 22 -1.51 9.26 3.68
C ALA A 22 -0.84 8.09 2.95
N LEU A 23 0.43 7.85 3.26
CA LEU A 23 1.16 6.73 2.70
C LEU A 23 0.57 5.40 3.16
N HIS A 24 0.25 5.28 4.43
CA HIS A 24 -0.36 4.07 4.97
C HIS A 24 -1.69 3.77 4.28
N ARG A 25 -2.53 4.78 4.12
CA ARG A 25 -3.83 4.63 3.46
C ARG A 25 -3.65 4.17 2.01
N LEU A 26 -2.71 4.75 1.30
CA LEU A 26 -2.41 4.33 -0.06
C LEU A 26 -2.01 2.86 -0.10
N ALA A 27 -1.06 2.47 0.75
CA ALA A 27 -0.56 1.10 0.77
C ALA A 27 -1.67 0.10 1.08
N VAL A 28 -2.47 0.38 2.11
CA VAL A 28 -3.55 -0.52 2.54
C VAL A 28 -4.64 -0.60 1.48
N THR A 29 -5.08 0.54 0.96
CA THR A 29 -6.16 0.57 -0.02
C THR A 29 -5.79 -0.22 -1.27
N CYS A 30 -4.57 -0.03 -1.76
CA CYS A 30 -4.13 -0.71 -2.97
C CYS A 30 -4.00 -2.22 -2.77
N VAL A 31 -3.40 -2.65 -1.66
CA VAL A 31 -3.24 -4.09 -1.45
C VAL A 31 -4.56 -4.75 -1.07
N ALA A 32 -5.47 -4.03 -0.42
CA ALA A 32 -6.79 -4.56 -0.11
C ALA A 32 -7.60 -4.82 -1.38
N ALA A 33 -7.57 -3.87 -2.31
CA ALA A 33 -8.25 -4.06 -3.59
C ALA A 33 -7.64 -5.20 -4.38
N MET A 34 -6.31 -5.30 -4.37
CA MET A 34 -5.61 -6.39 -5.04
C MET A 34 -5.99 -7.74 -4.43
N ALA A 35 -6.06 -7.83 -3.10
CA ALA A 35 -6.44 -9.06 -2.42
C ALA A 35 -7.85 -9.50 -2.82
N LYS A 36 -8.78 -8.55 -2.93
CA LYS A 36 -10.15 -8.86 -3.36
C LYS A 36 -10.17 -9.41 -4.78
N LEU A 37 -9.41 -8.81 -5.68
CA LEU A 37 -9.34 -9.26 -7.06
C LEU A 37 -8.72 -10.66 -7.15
N HIS A 38 -7.64 -10.87 -6.42
CA HIS A 38 -7.00 -12.20 -6.39
C HIS A 38 -7.95 -13.26 -5.84
N ALA A 39 -8.74 -12.92 -4.82
CA ALA A 39 -9.71 -13.86 -4.25
C ALA A 39 -10.80 -14.24 -5.25
N ARG A 40 -11.06 -13.38 -6.22
CA ARG A 40 -12.04 -13.64 -7.29
C ARG A 40 -11.42 -14.30 -8.51
N GLY A 41 -10.14 -14.65 -8.43
CA GLY A 41 -9.43 -15.26 -9.54
C GLY A 41 -8.89 -14.28 -10.56
N THR A 42 -8.95 -12.98 -10.28
CA THR A 42 -8.43 -11.96 -11.18
C THR A 42 -7.02 -11.57 -10.75
N ALA A 43 -6.08 -11.69 -11.65
CA ALA A 43 -4.69 -11.32 -11.41
C ALA A 43 -4.15 -10.61 -12.64
N GLY A 44 -2.91 -10.09 -12.56
CA GLY A 44 -2.35 -9.30 -13.64
C GLY A 44 -2.98 -7.92 -13.74
N VAL A 45 -3.27 -7.31 -12.58
CA VAL A 45 -3.98 -6.02 -12.53
C VAL A 45 -3.08 -4.83 -12.84
N ARG A 46 -1.78 -5.02 -12.89
CA ARG A 46 -0.80 -4.02 -13.32
C ARG A 46 -0.94 -2.68 -12.61
N LEU A 47 -0.93 -2.74 -11.30
CA LEU A 47 -0.97 -1.53 -10.50
C LEU A 47 0.26 -0.67 -10.79
N SER A 48 0.04 0.62 -11.06
CA SER A 48 1.15 1.52 -11.38
C SER A 48 0.86 2.92 -10.88
N LYS A 49 1.89 3.75 -10.87
CA LYS A 49 1.73 5.15 -10.46
C LYS A 49 0.85 5.95 -11.39
N GLU A 50 0.60 5.44 -12.60
CA GLU A 50 -0.31 6.08 -13.54
C GLU A 50 -1.73 5.55 -13.43
N SER A 51 -1.92 4.36 -12.88
CA SER A 51 -3.25 3.77 -12.75
C SER A 51 -3.90 4.08 -11.39
N VAL A 52 -3.16 4.67 -10.47
CA VAL A 52 -3.68 5.09 -9.18
C VAL A 52 -3.78 6.60 -9.15
N ALA A 53 -4.93 7.11 -8.72
CA ALA A 53 -5.16 8.54 -8.61
C ALA A 53 -5.57 8.89 -7.19
N LEU A 54 -5.29 10.12 -6.81
CA LEU A 54 -5.67 10.64 -5.50
C LEU A 54 -6.75 11.70 -5.72
N GLY A 55 -7.90 11.50 -5.10
CA GLY A 55 -9.01 12.42 -5.22
C GLY A 55 -8.82 13.65 -4.36
N ALA A 56 -9.72 14.61 -4.53
CA ALA A 56 -9.65 15.90 -3.83
C ALA A 56 -9.71 15.74 -2.31
N ARG A 57 -10.32 14.66 -1.83
CA ARG A 57 -10.43 14.41 -0.40
C ARG A 57 -9.39 13.42 0.10
N GLY A 58 -8.39 13.13 -0.71
CA GLY A 58 -7.36 12.16 -0.35
C GLY A 58 -7.77 10.72 -0.56
N GLN A 59 -8.93 10.46 -1.16
CA GLN A 59 -9.32 9.09 -1.45
C GLN A 59 -8.45 8.52 -2.58
N VAL A 60 -8.23 7.21 -2.50
CA VAL A 60 -7.42 6.50 -3.49
C VAL A 60 -8.33 5.88 -4.52
N LEU A 61 -8.12 6.24 -5.77
CA LEU A 61 -8.90 5.75 -6.90
C LEU A 61 -7.99 4.87 -7.75
N ILE A 62 -8.44 3.67 -8.05
CA ILE A 62 -7.60 2.70 -8.75
C ILE A 62 -8.24 2.34 -10.07
N GLY A 63 -7.50 2.55 -11.16
CA GLY A 63 -7.91 2.11 -12.48
C GLY A 63 -7.29 0.75 -12.78
N TRP A 64 -8.14 -0.23 -13.01
CA TRP A 64 -7.69 -1.57 -13.29
C TRP A 64 -7.54 -1.77 -14.78
N GLN A 65 -6.41 -2.32 -15.19
CA GLN A 65 -6.24 -2.81 -16.55
C GLN A 65 -6.16 -4.31 -16.49
N ARG A 66 -7.15 -4.95 -17.10
CA ARG A 66 -7.11 -6.38 -17.22
C ARG A 66 -6.03 -6.75 -18.21
N SER A 67 -5.06 -7.45 -17.74
CA SER A 67 -4.05 -8.01 -18.60
C SER A 67 -4.21 -9.52 -18.58
N SER A 68 -4.53 -10.10 -19.71
CA SER A 68 -4.45 -11.54 -19.83
C SER A 68 -2.98 -11.88 -19.92
N THR A 69 -2.36 -12.05 -18.79
CA THR A 69 -0.98 -12.43 -18.80
C THR A 69 -0.90 -13.94 -18.93
N GLU A 70 -0.15 -14.34 -19.88
CA GLU A 70 0.20 -15.73 -20.03
C GLU A 70 1.34 -16.13 -19.12
N SER A 71 1.87 -15.18 -18.35
CA SER A 71 2.91 -15.52 -17.39
C SER A 71 2.28 -16.36 -16.29
N GLY A 72 2.95 -17.36 -15.85
CA GLY A 72 2.44 -18.29 -14.86
C GLY A 72 2.33 -17.72 -13.45
N LEU A 73 2.77 -16.47 -13.22
CA LEU A 73 2.85 -15.91 -11.88
C LEU A 73 2.34 -14.47 -11.81
N PRO A 74 1.13 -14.21 -12.34
CA PRO A 74 0.63 -12.83 -12.36
C PRO A 74 0.40 -12.26 -10.95
N ARG A 75 0.03 -13.10 -9.98
CA ARG A 75 -0.16 -12.62 -8.61
C ARG A 75 1.15 -12.16 -7.99
N ALA A 76 2.22 -12.88 -8.25
CA ALA A 76 3.53 -12.50 -7.75
C ALA A 76 4.00 -11.20 -8.37
N GLU A 77 3.69 -10.98 -9.64
CA GLU A 77 4.00 -9.73 -10.32
C GLU A 77 3.18 -8.57 -9.76
N ASP A 78 1.92 -8.84 -9.42
CA ASP A 78 1.06 -7.83 -8.84
C ASP A 78 1.58 -7.33 -7.49
N VAL A 79 2.00 -8.23 -6.61
CA VAL A 79 2.50 -7.80 -5.30
C VAL A 79 3.81 -7.04 -5.44
N ARG A 80 4.64 -7.40 -6.42
CA ARG A 80 5.84 -6.64 -6.68
C ARG A 80 5.52 -5.24 -7.20
N ALA A 81 4.53 -5.13 -8.10
CA ALA A 81 4.09 -3.83 -8.59
C ALA A 81 3.58 -2.96 -7.45
N TRP A 82 2.85 -3.56 -6.50
CA TRP A 82 2.40 -2.84 -5.32
C TRP A 82 3.58 -2.31 -4.51
N ALA A 83 4.59 -3.13 -4.30
CA ALA A 83 5.78 -2.73 -3.55
C ALA A 83 6.49 -1.56 -4.23
N ASP A 84 6.66 -1.64 -5.55
CA ASP A 84 7.29 -0.56 -6.31
C ASP A 84 6.47 0.72 -6.22
N LEU A 85 5.15 0.60 -6.26
CA LEU A 85 4.26 1.75 -6.12
C LEU A 85 4.43 2.43 -4.77
N VAL A 86 4.48 1.65 -3.70
CA VAL A 86 4.66 2.16 -2.34
C VAL A 86 5.99 2.90 -2.21
N VAL A 87 7.06 2.30 -2.73
CA VAL A 87 8.38 2.93 -2.66
C VAL A 87 8.37 4.24 -3.45
N PHE A 88 7.77 4.24 -4.63
CA PHE A 88 7.64 5.47 -5.40
C PHE A 88 6.87 6.54 -4.62
N ALA A 89 5.76 6.17 -4.01
CA ALA A 89 4.95 7.13 -3.24
C ALA A 89 5.75 7.72 -2.08
N ALA A 90 6.58 6.91 -1.44
CA ALA A 90 7.31 7.33 -0.25
C ALA A 90 8.60 8.10 -0.58
N THR A 91 9.17 7.90 -1.76
CA THR A 91 10.50 8.45 -2.08
C THR A 91 10.54 9.28 -3.34
N GLY A 92 9.58 9.11 -4.22
CA GLY A 92 9.59 9.75 -5.54
C GLY A 92 10.26 8.91 -6.62
N ALA A 93 10.75 7.72 -6.28
CA ALA A 93 11.38 6.83 -7.25
C ALA A 93 11.06 5.39 -6.90
N GLU A 94 10.86 4.54 -7.91
CA GLU A 94 10.53 3.14 -7.68
C GLU A 94 11.69 2.38 -7.06
N ASP A 95 12.90 2.85 -7.25
CA ASP A 95 14.10 2.26 -6.66
C ASP A 95 14.61 3.08 -5.47
N GLY A 96 13.75 3.87 -4.84
CA GLY A 96 14.13 4.71 -3.72
C GLY A 96 14.50 3.93 -2.48
N ASP A 97 14.97 4.65 -1.48
CA ASP A 97 15.45 4.07 -0.24
C ASP A 97 14.30 3.61 0.64
N THR A 98 14.21 2.29 0.87
CA THR A 98 13.15 1.71 1.68
C THR A 98 13.29 2.01 3.17
N SER A 99 14.42 2.55 3.59
CA SER A 99 14.62 2.87 5.01
C SER A 99 13.69 3.97 5.51
N VAL A 100 13.07 4.73 4.59
CA VAL A 100 12.10 5.76 4.97
C VAL A 100 10.75 5.16 5.38
N LEU A 101 10.52 3.89 5.08
CA LEU A 101 9.27 3.21 5.42
C LEU A 101 9.31 2.74 6.88
N TRP A 102 8.13 2.73 7.53
CA TRP A 102 8.10 2.16 8.88
C TRP A 102 8.31 0.64 8.79
N PRO A 103 8.77 0.01 9.90
CA PRO A 103 9.30 -1.37 9.83
C PRO A 103 8.37 -2.39 9.19
N ALA A 104 7.09 -2.42 9.56
CA ALA A 104 6.17 -3.42 9.01
C ALA A 104 5.98 -3.24 7.52
N LEU A 105 5.83 -2.00 7.06
CA LEU A 105 5.66 -1.72 5.64
C LEU A 105 6.94 -2.02 4.88
N ARG A 106 8.08 -1.68 5.45
CA ARG A 106 9.37 -1.95 4.83
C ARG A 106 9.57 -3.45 4.61
N ILE A 107 9.28 -4.26 5.63
CA ILE A 107 9.41 -5.71 5.52
C ILE A 107 8.48 -6.24 4.44
N ALA A 108 7.22 -5.79 4.43
CA ALA A 108 6.26 -6.23 3.42
C ALA A 108 6.75 -5.89 2.01
N VAL A 109 7.24 -4.66 1.82
CA VAL A 109 7.76 -4.23 0.52
C VAL A 109 8.94 -5.09 0.09
N GLU A 110 9.88 -5.32 1.00
CA GLU A 110 11.06 -6.11 0.68
C GLU A 110 10.70 -7.54 0.31
N GLN A 111 9.73 -8.12 1.03
CA GLN A 111 9.27 -9.48 0.72
C GLN A 111 8.58 -9.54 -0.64
N CYS A 112 7.78 -8.53 -0.97
CA CYS A 112 7.09 -8.48 -2.25
C CYS A 112 8.06 -8.28 -3.42
N ARG A 113 9.25 -7.77 -3.14
CA ARG A 113 10.29 -7.58 -4.15
C ARG A 113 11.27 -8.72 -4.23
N HIS A 114 11.02 -9.80 -3.51
CA HIS A 114 11.89 -10.97 -3.54
C HIS A 114 12.13 -11.42 -4.98
N PRO A 115 13.38 -11.69 -5.37
CA PRO A 115 13.67 -12.10 -6.76
C PRO A 115 12.97 -13.39 -7.15
N GLU A 116 12.77 -14.31 -6.19
CA GLU A 116 12.06 -15.54 -6.46
C GLU A 116 10.56 -15.31 -6.29
N PRO A 117 9.76 -15.36 -7.39
CA PRO A 117 8.34 -15.06 -7.28
C PRO A 117 7.59 -15.96 -6.30
N ALA A 118 7.97 -17.22 -6.19
CA ALA A 118 7.31 -18.14 -5.29
C ALA A 118 7.53 -17.80 -3.82
N SER A 119 8.56 -17.01 -3.53
CA SER A 119 8.86 -16.59 -2.16
C SER A 119 8.15 -15.31 -1.74
N ARG A 120 7.44 -14.68 -2.66
CA ARG A 120 6.71 -13.45 -2.35
C ARG A 120 5.42 -13.76 -1.61
N PRO A 121 5.00 -12.91 -0.66
CA PRO A 121 3.72 -13.10 0.02
C PRO A 121 2.55 -12.85 -0.92
N GLN A 122 1.39 -13.36 -0.55
CA GLN A 122 0.16 -13.04 -1.27
C GLN A 122 -0.37 -11.69 -0.80
N ALA A 123 -1.19 -11.04 -1.64
CA ALA A 123 -1.75 -9.74 -1.29
C ALA A 123 -2.54 -9.80 0.02
N ALA A 124 -3.29 -10.89 0.24
CA ALA A 124 -4.03 -11.05 1.48
C ALA A 124 -3.12 -11.11 2.71
N ASP A 125 -1.96 -11.75 2.58
CA ASP A 125 -0.99 -11.81 3.67
C ASP A 125 -0.41 -10.44 4.00
N VAL A 126 -0.08 -9.68 2.97
CA VAL A 126 0.43 -8.32 3.13
C VAL A 126 -0.62 -7.45 3.83
N LEU A 127 -1.86 -7.54 3.36
CA LEU A 127 -2.96 -6.78 3.95
C LEU A 127 -3.12 -7.12 5.43
N ARG A 128 -3.06 -8.40 5.76
CA ARG A 128 -3.19 -8.85 7.15
C ARG A 128 -2.10 -8.26 8.04
N VAL A 129 -0.87 -8.26 7.55
CA VAL A 129 0.25 -7.69 8.29
C VAL A 129 0.05 -6.19 8.52
N LEU A 130 -0.35 -5.46 7.49
CA LEU A 130 -0.55 -4.02 7.62
C LEU A 130 -1.73 -3.68 8.52
N LEU A 131 -2.83 -4.43 8.42
CA LEU A 131 -4.00 -4.20 9.27
C LEU A 131 -3.73 -4.60 10.71
N SER A 132 -2.99 -5.69 10.95
CA SER A 132 -2.63 -6.08 12.29
C SER A 132 -1.82 -4.99 12.97
N ARG A 133 -0.90 -4.39 12.24
CA ARG A 133 -0.12 -3.29 12.77
C ARG A 133 -1.02 -2.10 13.11
N SER A 134 -1.97 -1.78 12.23
CA SER A 134 -2.90 -0.68 12.46
C SER A 134 -3.79 -0.95 13.66
N VAL A 135 -4.31 -2.16 13.78
CA VAL A 135 -5.15 -2.54 14.91
C VAL A 135 -4.34 -2.49 16.20
N ALA A 136 -3.13 -3.01 16.19
CA ALA A 136 -2.27 -2.97 17.36
C ALA A 136 -1.99 -1.54 17.80
N ALA A 137 -1.74 -0.64 16.86
CA ALA A 137 -1.52 0.76 17.17
C ALA A 137 -2.78 1.41 17.75
N ALA A 138 -3.95 1.09 17.20
CA ALA A 138 -5.21 1.62 17.69
C ALA A 138 -5.50 1.11 19.10
N VAL A 139 -5.27 -0.18 19.35
CA VAL A 139 -5.46 -0.76 20.68
C VAL A 139 -4.50 -0.12 21.67
N ALA A 140 -3.25 0.05 21.29
CA ALA A 140 -2.27 0.70 22.16
C ALA A 140 -2.70 2.14 22.50
N SER A 141 -3.24 2.86 21.53
CA SER A 141 -3.72 4.23 21.77
C SER A 141 -4.88 4.24 22.75
N VAL A 142 -5.81 3.29 22.63
CA VAL A 142 -6.93 3.18 23.56
C VAL A 142 -6.42 2.84 24.96
N ASP A 143 -5.50 1.90 25.06
CA ASP A 143 -4.89 1.56 26.34
C ASP A 143 -4.22 2.73 26.99
N ASP A 144 -3.49 3.52 26.21
CA ASP A 144 -2.83 4.71 26.71
C ASP A 144 -3.85 5.73 27.24
N LEU A 145 -4.95 5.91 26.53
CA LEU A 145 -6.01 6.81 26.99
C LEU A 145 -6.64 6.33 28.28
N LEU A 146 -6.94 5.04 28.37
CA LEU A 146 -7.52 4.48 29.56
C LEU A 146 -6.55 4.55 30.75
N SER A 147 -5.30 4.22 30.50
CA SER A 147 -4.27 4.30 31.55
C SER A 147 -4.05 5.74 32.01
N GLY A 148 -4.05 6.66 31.05
CA GLY A 148 -3.93 8.08 31.37
C GLY A 148 -5.06 8.58 32.22
N ASP A 149 -6.28 8.17 31.91
CA ASP A 149 -7.44 8.56 32.70
C ASP A 149 -7.36 8.01 34.11
N TYR A 150 -6.94 6.76 34.22
CA TYR A 150 -6.73 6.17 35.54
C TYR A 150 -5.73 6.94 36.38
N ARG A 151 -4.63 7.29 35.75
CA ARG A 151 -3.59 8.05 36.43
C ARG A 151 -4.07 9.41 36.86
N ARG A 152 -4.87 10.05 36.04
CA ARG A 152 -5.44 11.34 36.37
C ARG A 152 -6.47 11.26 37.45
N ALA A 153 -7.26 10.18 37.45
CA ALA A 153 -8.26 9.96 38.46
C ALA A 153 -7.65 9.57 39.79
N GLY A 154 -6.54 8.93 39.76
CA GLY A 154 -5.84 8.50 40.93
C GLY A 154 -4.82 9.51 41.38
#